data_fd437fd59f4b2ab391bd07af07d9bf05
#
_entry.id   fd437fd59f4b2ab391bd07af07d9bf05
#
_cell.length_a   1.000
_cell.length_b   1.000
_cell.length_c   1.000
_cell.angle_alpha   90.00
_cell.angle_beta   90.00
_cell.angle_gamma   90.00
#
_symmetry.space_group_name_H-M   'P 1'
#
loop_
_entity.id
_entity.type
_entity.pdbx_description
1 polymer ?
#
loop_
_entity_poly.entity_id
_entity_poly.type
_entity_poly.pdbx_seq_one_letter_code
_entity_poly.pdbx_strand_id
1 'polypeptide(L)'
;RDRLRSRGLGDVYKRQTECGYAKPGNIVFGTDSHTTTYGCVGCFSSGIGYTEMAAILGTGEMWVRVPETIKVVIDGKLPENVSSKDIILRLIGDLTAAGATYKALEFSGSTVDEMSVAARMTMSNMAIEAGAKAALFAPDEKTAEYSKVDLADVDWLYGDEDAEYCQTITYKAEDLVPVVACPSQVDKIRAVKEVEGTELDQVFIGSCTNGRLEDLKAAAELSLIHISEPTRPEPI
;
A
#
# COMPACT_ATOMS: atom_id res chain seq x y z
N ARG A 1 -32.00 6.36 11.84
CA ARG A 1 -30.72 7.02 12.17
C ARG A 1 -29.66 5.94 12.15
N ASP A 2 -29.07 5.71 11.00
CA ASP A 2 -27.89 4.89 10.91
C ASP A 2 -26.76 5.59 11.65
N ARG A 3 -26.40 5.02 12.79
CA ARG A 3 -25.18 5.41 13.47
C ARG A 3 -24.06 4.98 12.54
N LEU A 4 -23.28 5.91 12.05
CA LEU A 4 -21.97 5.66 11.44
C LEU A 4 -21.10 4.95 12.48
N ARG A 5 -21.27 3.65 12.60
CA ARG A 5 -20.32 2.80 13.32
C ARG A 5 -19.24 2.48 12.33
N SER A 6 -18.06 3.01 12.57
CA SER A 6 -16.85 2.53 11.91
C SER A 6 -16.82 1.00 12.09
N ARG A 7 -16.98 0.27 11.00
CA ARG A 7 -16.82 -1.19 10.97
C ARG A 7 -15.36 -1.57 10.74
N GLY A 8 -14.43 -0.76 11.25
CA GLY A 8 -13.00 -0.91 11.08
C GLY A 8 -12.46 -0.14 9.87
N LEU A 9 -11.33 0.53 10.05
CA LEU A 9 -10.66 1.32 9.02
C LEU A 9 -10.24 0.47 7.81
N GLY A 10 -9.93 -0.81 8.03
CA GLY A 10 -9.57 -1.74 6.96
C GLY A 10 -10.70 -2.07 5.98
N ASP A 11 -11.95 -2.01 6.41
CA ASP A 11 -13.11 -2.30 5.57
C ASP A 11 -13.34 -1.26 4.47
N VAL A 12 -12.96 0.00 4.67
CA VAL A 12 -13.25 1.09 3.73
C VAL A 12 -12.49 0.87 2.42
N TYR A 13 -11.18 0.64 2.48
CA TYR A 13 -10.35 0.52 1.28
C TYR A 13 -10.60 -0.78 0.53
N LYS A 14 -10.72 -1.89 1.24
CA LYS A 14 -11.02 -3.19 0.67
C LYS A 14 -12.38 -3.20 -0.01
N ARG A 15 -13.38 -2.71 0.68
CA ARG A 15 -14.77 -2.75 0.21
C ARG A 15 -15.01 -1.91 -1.04
N GLN A 16 -14.30 -0.80 -1.21
CA GLN A 16 -14.49 0.08 -2.37
C GLN A 16 -14.02 -0.57 -3.67
N THR A 17 -12.90 -1.28 -3.64
CA THR A 17 -12.43 -2.04 -4.80
C THR A 17 -13.26 -3.30 -5.04
N GLU A 18 -13.56 -4.07 -3.99
CA GLU A 18 -14.41 -5.29 -4.09
C GLU A 18 -15.84 -5.00 -4.56
N CYS A 19 -16.41 -3.85 -4.19
CA CYS A 19 -17.74 -3.43 -4.62
C CYS A 19 -17.74 -2.71 -5.98
N GLY A 20 -16.58 -2.51 -6.59
CA GLY A 20 -16.45 -1.87 -7.89
C GLY A 20 -16.65 -0.36 -7.89
N TYR A 21 -16.48 0.32 -6.76
CA TYR A 21 -16.46 1.78 -6.69
C TYR A 21 -15.11 2.36 -7.14
N ALA A 22 -14.02 1.70 -6.79
CA ALA A 22 -12.69 2.02 -7.30
C ALA A 22 -12.25 0.94 -8.28
N LYS A 23 -12.05 1.31 -9.54
CA LYS A 23 -11.72 0.42 -10.65
C LYS A 23 -10.48 0.94 -11.37
N PRO A 24 -9.79 0.08 -12.14
CA PRO A 24 -8.73 0.52 -13.03
C PRO A 24 -9.19 1.71 -13.89
N GLY A 25 -8.32 2.70 -14.07
CA GLY A 25 -8.59 3.91 -14.85
C GLY A 25 -9.48 4.96 -14.19
N ASN A 26 -10.07 4.68 -13.02
CA ASN A 26 -10.80 5.70 -12.29
C ASN A 26 -9.86 6.72 -11.63
N ILE A 27 -10.40 7.92 -11.38
CA ILE A 27 -9.80 8.94 -10.53
C ILE A 27 -10.65 9.04 -9.27
N VAL A 28 -10.04 8.79 -8.11
CA VAL A 28 -10.74 8.79 -6.81
C VAL A 28 -10.04 9.71 -5.83
N PHE A 29 -10.79 10.65 -5.28
CA PHE A 29 -10.33 11.50 -4.19
C PHE A 29 -11.08 11.16 -2.90
N GLY A 30 -10.35 11.17 -1.80
CA GLY A 30 -10.90 10.95 -0.46
C GLY A 30 -10.27 11.87 0.56
N THR A 31 -10.93 12.07 1.68
CA THR A 31 -10.43 12.93 2.78
C THR A 31 -9.45 12.19 3.70
N ASP A 32 -9.22 10.92 3.46
CA ASP A 32 -8.19 10.13 4.14
C ASP A 32 -6.90 10.13 3.31
N SER A 33 -5.76 10.32 3.96
CA SER A 33 -4.44 10.34 3.31
C SER A 33 -4.12 9.01 2.62
N HIS A 34 -4.58 7.88 3.18
CA HIS A 34 -4.37 6.54 2.63
C HIS A 34 -5.34 6.17 1.50
N THR A 35 -6.08 7.13 0.95
CA THR A 35 -6.86 6.96 -0.29
C THR A 35 -5.98 6.46 -1.45
N THR A 36 -4.67 6.70 -1.41
CA THR A 36 -3.66 6.16 -2.34
C THR A 36 -3.75 4.64 -2.51
N THR A 37 -4.34 3.93 -1.56
CA THR A 37 -4.50 2.46 -1.57
C THR A 37 -5.13 1.92 -2.85
N TYR A 38 -6.07 2.63 -3.47
CA TYR A 38 -6.75 2.17 -4.69
C TYR A 38 -5.84 2.11 -5.93
N GLY A 39 -4.64 2.69 -5.85
CA GLY A 39 -3.63 2.52 -6.90
C GLY A 39 -3.20 1.07 -7.11
N CYS A 40 -3.45 0.20 -6.13
CA CYS A 40 -3.22 -1.25 -6.23
C CYS A 40 -3.96 -1.93 -7.39
N VAL A 41 -5.04 -1.33 -7.87
CA VAL A 41 -5.83 -1.80 -9.02
C VAL A 41 -5.72 -0.87 -10.24
N GLY A 42 -4.71 -0.01 -10.32
CA GLY A 42 -4.56 0.92 -11.45
C GLY A 42 -5.53 2.12 -11.41
N CYS A 43 -6.03 2.47 -10.23
CA CYS A 43 -6.85 3.66 -10.01
C CYS A 43 -5.98 4.82 -9.57
N PHE A 44 -6.04 5.98 -10.26
CA PHE A 44 -5.40 7.18 -9.75
C PHE A 44 -6.15 7.67 -8.51
N SER A 45 -5.56 7.50 -7.36
CA SER A 45 -6.23 7.81 -6.10
C SER A 45 -5.35 8.60 -5.15
N SER A 46 -5.94 9.60 -4.51
CA SER A 46 -5.20 10.54 -3.66
C SER A 46 -6.04 11.09 -2.51
N GLY A 47 -5.37 11.29 -1.37
CA GLY A 47 -5.92 12.06 -0.26
C GLY A 47 -5.96 13.55 -0.58
N ILE A 48 -7.04 14.22 -0.18
CA ILE A 48 -7.25 15.66 -0.31
C ILE A 48 -7.81 16.24 0.97
N GLY A 49 -7.70 17.56 1.14
CA GLY A 49 -8.27 18.25 2.29
C GLY A 49 -9.80 18.36 2.23
N TYR A 50 -10.39 18.68 3.37
CA TYR A 50 -11.85 18.83 3.46
C TYR A 50 -12.38 19.98 2.62
N THR A 51 -11.58 21.04 2.42
CA THR A 51 -11.96 22.19 1.60
C THR A 51 -12.03 21.81 0.13
N GLU A 52 -11.07 21.07 -0.36
CA GLU A 52 -11.06 20.52 -1.72
C GLU A 52 -12.22 19.54 -1.93
N MET A 53 -12.50 18.68 -0.94
CA MET A 53 -13.65 17.79 -1.00
C MET A 53 -14.96 18.56 -1.05
N ALA A 54 -15.11 19.62 -0.27
CA ALA A 54 -16.30 20.48 -0.31
C ALA A 54 -16.47 21.16 -1.69
N ALA A 55 -15.38 21.57 -2.32
CA ALA A 55 -15.39 22.10 -3.67
C ALA A 55 -15.88 21.06 -4.69
N ILE A 56 -15.33 19.83 -4.65
CA ILE A 56 -15.76 18.72 -5.52
C ILE A 56 -17.26 18.43 -5.34
N LEU A 57 -17.74 18.37 -4.10
CA LEU A 57 -19.16 18.11 -3.82
C LEU A 57 -20.08 19.24 -4.30
N GLY A 58 -19.57 20.47 -4.33
CA GLY A 58 -20.34 21.64 -4.78
C GLY A 58 -20.29 21.87 -6.29
N THR A 59 -19.18 21.61 -6.94
CA THR A 59 -18.95 21.96 -8.36
C THR A 59 -18.79 20.74 -9.27
N GLY A 60 -18.49 19.56 -8.72
CA GLY A 60 -18.12 18.38 -9.49
C GLY A 60 -16.70 18.43 -10.05
N GLU A 61 -15.91 19.46 -9.74
CA GLU A 61 -14.62 19.71 -10.37
C GLU A 61 -13.51 19.96 -9.34
N MET A 62 -12.29 19.59 -9.71
CA MET A 62 -11.07 19.93 -9.00
C MET A 62 -9.92 20.00 -10.01
N TRP A 63 -9.09 21.04 -9.90
CA TRP A 63 -7.86 21.07 -10.67
C TRP A 63 -6.76 20.23 -9.99
N VAL A 64 -5.99 19.52 -10.78
CA VAL A 64 -4.85 18.72 -10.29
C VAL A 64 -3.66 18.98 -11.20
N ARG A 65 -2.51 19.25 -10.60
CA ARG A 65 -1.24 19.17 -11.34
C ARG A 65 -0.90 17.71 -11.54
N VAL A 66 -0.66 17.28 -12.78
CA VAL A 66 -0.16 15.93 -13.06
C VAL A 66 1.19 15.74 -12.36
N PRO A 67 1.32 14.76 -11.45
CA PRO A 67 2.57 14.52 -10.75
C PRO A 67 3.61 13.90 -11.68
N GLU A 68 4.88 14.24 -11.47
CA GLU A 68 5.97 13.47 -12.04
C GLU A 68 5.99 12.07 -11.42
N THR A 69 6.47 11.07 -12.16
CA THR A 69 6.46 9.68 -11.72
C THR A 69 7.87 9.17 -11.39
N ILE A 70 7.99 8.53 -10.25
CA ILE A 70 9.15 7.69 -9.88
C ILE A 70 8.80 6.25 -10.26
N LYS A 71 9.60 5.63 -11.11
CA LYS A 71 9.48 4.21 -11.44
C LYS A 71 10.23 3.37 -10.41
N VAL A 72 9.56 2.36 -9.87
CA VAL A 72 10.14 1.42 -8.91
C VAL A 72 10.07 0.02 -9.52
N VAL A 73 11.23 -0.53 -9.88
CA VAL A 73 11.35 -1.86 -10.49
C VAL A 73 11.83 -2.83 -9.44
N ILE A 74 11.13 -3.94 -9.26
CA ILE A 74 11.48 -4.97 -8.29
C ILE A 74 11.51 -6.31 -9.02
N ASP A 75 12.69 -6.83 -9.21
CA ASP A 75 12.90 -8.09 -9.94
C ASP A 75 13.46 -9.18 -9.04
N GLY A 76 13.09 -10.42 -9.35
CA GLY A 76 13.56 -11.61 -8.68
C GLY A 76 12.53 -12.20 -7.71
N LYS A 77 12.99 -13.10 -6.84
CA LYS A 77 12.15 -13.82 -5.89
C LYS A 77 12.41 -13.32 -4.47
N LEU A 78 11.35 -12.96 -3.75
CA LEU A 78 11.46 -12.54 -2.36
C LEU A 78 12.00 -13.68 -1.48
N PRO A 79 12.93 -13.37 -0.56
CA PRO A 79 13.36 -14.30 0.47
C PRO A 79 12.21 -14.71 1.39
N GLU A 80 12.38 -15.82 2.08
CA GLU A 80 11.48 -16.22 3.14
C GLU A 80 11.38 -15.13 4.23
N ASN A 81 10.18 -14.88 4.73
CA ASN A 81 9.87 -13.85 5.73
C ASN A 81 10.02 -12.40 5.27
N VAL A 82 10.19 -12.14 3.97
CA VAL A 82 10.11 -10.80 3.38
C VAL A 82 8.77 -10.63 2.70
N SER A 83 8.07 -9.55 3.01
CA SER A 83 6.75 -9.22 2.51
C SER A 83 6.74 -7.91 1.71
N SER A 84 5.60 -7.59 1.10
CA SER A 84 5.39 -6.29 0.44
C SER A 84 5.57 -5.10 1.39
N LYS A 85 5.33 -5.32 2.70
CA LYS A 85 5.57 -4.28 3.71
C LYS A 85 7.06 -3.97 3.88
N ASP A 86 7.91 -4.99 3.83
CA ASP A 86 9.36 -4.78 3.90
C ASP A 86 9.86 -4.01 2.68
N ILE A 87 9.31 -4.29 1.50
CA ILE A 87 9.65 -3.58 0.26
C ILE A 87 9.31 -2.09 0.38
N ILE A 88 8.07 -1.78 0.77
CA ILE A 88 7.64 -0.38 0.83
C ILE A 88 8.34 0.37 1.98
N LEU A 89 8.61 -0.27 3.11
CA LEU A 89 9.41 0.31 4.18
C LEU A 89 10.84 0.60 3.71
N ARG A 90 11.44 -0.34 2.98
CA ARG A 90 12.78 -0.12 2.38
C ARG A 90 12.76 1.09 1.45
N LEU A 91 11.78 1.18 0.56
CA LEU A 91 11.64 2.32 -0.35
C LEU A 91 11.46 3.65 0.40
N ILE A 92 10.63 3.66 1.46
CA ILE A 92 10.46 4.85 2.31
C ILE A 92 11.77 5.25 2.99
N GLY A 93 12.55 4.28 3.46
CA GLY A 93 13.87 4.54 4.04
C GLY A 93 14.85 5.16 3.03
N ASP A 94 14.84 4.68 1.79
CA ASP A 94 15.72 5.17 0.73
C ASP A 94 15.28 6.54 0.18
N LEU A 95 13.97 6.79 0.07
CA LEU A 95 13.40 8.06 -0.40
C LEU A 95 13.31 9.12 0.70
N THR A 96 13.26 8.73 1.97
CA THR A 96 12.83 9.53 3.12
C THR A 96 11.33 9.88 3.10
N ALA A 97 10.81 10.39 4.22
CA ALA A 97 9.38 10.75 4.36
C ALA A 97 8.90 11.88 3.41
N ALA A 98 9.80 12.55 2.70
CA ALA A 98 9.48 13.65 1.78
C ALA A 98 10.00 13.42 0.35
N GLY A 99 10.68 12.30 0.08
CA GLY A 99 11.37 12.07 -1.20
C GLY A 99 10.45 11.94 -2.41
N ALA A 100 9.20 11.51 -2.19
CA ALA A 100 8.17 11.42 -3.22
C ALA A 100 7.12 12.55 -3.11
N THR A 101 7.42 13.65 -2.43
CA THR A 101 6.46 14.75 -2.25
C THR A 101 5.91 15.22 -3.59
N TYR A 102 4.57 15.13 -3.72
CA TYR A 102 3.80 15.46 -4.93
C TYR A 102 4.23 14.68 -6.18
N LYS A 103 4.76 13.47 -6.02
CA LYS A 103 5.08 12.55 -7.13
C LYS A 103 4.16 11.34 -7.09
N ALA A 104 4.04 10.67 -8.22
CA ALA A 104 3.45 9.34 -8.28
C ALA A 104 4.55 8.28 -8.15
N LEU A 105 4.23 7.14 -7.56
CA LEU A 105 5.05 5.94 -7.63
C LEU A 105 4.40 4.96 -8.63
N GLU A 106 5.19 4.36 -9.50
CA GLU A 106 4.77 3.29 -10.39
C GLU A 106 5.60 2.05 -10.12
N PHE A 107 4.93 0.96 -9.77
CA PHE A 107 5.58 -0.30 -9.43
C PHE A 107 5.53 -1.29 -10.57
N SER A 108 6.66 -1.91 -10.88
CA SER A 108 6.81 -2.91 -11.95
C SER A 108 7.89 -3.92 -11.62
N GLY A 109 8.03 -4.94 -12.45
CA GLY A 109 9.04 -5.99 -12.34
C GLY A 109 8.47 -7.34 -11.92
N SER A 110 9.26 -8.39 -12.09
CA SER A 110 8.80 -9.77 -11.93
C SER A 110 8.29 -10.10 -10.53
N THR A 111 8.84 -9.48 -9.49
CA THR A 111 8.34 -9.61 -8.12
C THR A 111 6.94 -9.00 -7.97
N VAL A 112 6.70 -7.86 -8.63
CA VAL A 112 5.41 -7.15 -8.60
C VAL A 112 4.32 -7.95 -9.31
N ASP A 113 4.66 -8.59 -10.44
CA ASP A 113 3.75 -9.42 -11.21
C ASP A 113 3.26 -10.63 -10.40
N GLU A 114 4.09 -11.13 -9.48
CA GLU A 114 3.75 -12.24 -8.60
C GLU A 114 2.88 -11.85 -7.40
N MET A 115 2.82 -10.55 -7.04
CA MET A 115 2.10 -10.07 -5.85
C MET A 115 0.58 -10.31 -5.95
N SER A 116 -0.01 -10.65 -4.81
CA SER A 116 -1.46 -10.56 -4.63
C SER A 116 -1.94 -9.11 -4.64
N VAL A 117 -3.22 -8.89 -4.94
CA VAL A 117 -3.82 -7.53 -4.84
C VAL A 117 -3.69 -6.98 -3.40
N ALA A 118 -3.78 -7.84 -2.39
CA ALA A 118 -3.60 -7.44 -0.99
C ALA A 118 -2.16 -6.96 -0.70
N ALA A 119 -1.14 -7.61 -1.27
CA ALA A 119 0.25 -7.16 -1.18
C ALA A 119 0.45 -5.79 -1.87
N ARG A 120 -0.15 -5.60 -3.07
CA ARG A 120 -0.14 -4.31 -3.78
C ARG A 120 -0.86 -3.21 -2.99
N MET A 121 -1.97 -3.54 -2.30
CA MET A 121 -2.67 -2.61 -1.40
C MET A 121 -1.76 -2.08 -0.30
N THR A 122 -0.95 -2.94 0.31
CA THR A 122 0.02 -2.53 1.34
C THR A 122 1.01 -1.50 0.79
N MET A 123 1.55 -1.74 -0.40
CA MET A 123 2.51 -0.83 -1.01
C MET A 123 1.87 0.50 -1.42
N SER A 124 0.71 0.47 -2.09
CA SER A 124 -0.02 1.70 -2.45
C SER A 124 -0.47 2.48 -1.22
N ASN A 125 -0.89 1.80 -0.15
CA ASN A 125 -1.30 2.42 1.10
C ASN A 125 -0.15 3.22 1.73
N MET A 126 1.02 2.61 1.86
CA MET A 126 2.16 3.22 2.55
C MET A 126 2.95 4.22 1.69
N ALA A 127 2.66 4.36 0.42
CA ALA A 127 3.34 5.32 -0.44
C ALA A 127 3.20 6.78 0.05
N ILE A 128 2.10 7.09 0.74
CA ILE A 128 1.88 8.40 1.36
C ILE A 128 2.94 8.72 2.42
N GLU A 129 3.53 7.71 3.06
CA GLU A 129 4.58 7.90 4.07
C GLU A 129 5.90 8.41 3.46
N ALA A 130 6.09 8.28 2.15
CA ALA A 130 7.15 8.94 1.39
C ALA A 130 6.71 10.30 0.80
N GLY A 131 5.48 10.75 1.07
CA GLY A 131 4.90 11.97 0.51
C GLY A 131 4.26 11.79 -0.88
N ALA A 132 4.10 10.57 -1.38
CA ALA A 132 3.57 10.32 -2.70
C ALA A 132 2.10 10.75 -2.84
N LYS A 133 1.76 11.29 -4.01
CA LYS A 133 0.40 11.71 -4.36
C LYS A 133 -0.46 10.53 -4.79
N ALA A 134 0.14 9.57 -5.47
CA ALA A 134 -0.48 8.32 -5.92
C ALA A 134 0.57 7.21 -5.97
N ALA A 135 0.12 5.96 -5.95
CA ALA A 135 1.00 4.80 -6.09
C ALA A 135 0.28 3.72 -6.90
N LEU A 136 0.80 3.43 -8.08
CA LEU A 136 0.10 2.77 -9.15
C LEU A 136 0.74 1.41 -9.48
N PHE A 137 -0.12 0.45 -9.76
CA PHE A 137 0.21 -0.83 -10.36
C PHE A 137 -0.53 -0.94 -11.68
N ALA A 138 0.14 -1.40 -12.73
CA ALA A 138 -0.54 -1.70 -13.98
C ALA A 138 -1.56 -2.83 -13.76
N PRO A 139 -2.78 -2.72 -14.31
CA PRO A 139 -3.78 -3.77 -14.19
C PRO A 139 -3.31 -5.06 -14.90
N ASP A 140 -3.55 -6.18 -14.26
CA ASP A 140 -3.29 -7.52 -14.78
C ASP A 140 -4.50 -8.44 -14.55
N GLU A 141 -4.35 -9.72 -14.85
CA GLU A 141 -5.41 -10.72 -14.65
C GLU A 141 -5.91 -10.78 -13.19
N LYS A 142 -5.00 -10.64 -12.21
CA LYS A 142 -5.37 -10.62 -10.78
C LYS A 142 -6.20 -9.37 -10.44
N THR A 143 -5.84 -8.24 -11.03
CA THR A 143 -6.58 -6.98 -10.89
C THR A 143 -7.95 -7.08 -11.54
N ALA A 144 -8.03 -7.65 -12.74
CA ALA A 144 -9.27 -7.82 -13.50
C ALA A 144 -10.26 -8.73 -12.74
N GLU A 145 -9.78 -9.87 -12.23
CA GLU A 145 -10.57 -10.78 -11.41
C GLU A 145 -11.06 -10.10 -10.12
N TYR A 146 -10.16 -9.40 -9.41
CA TYR A 146 -10.48 -8.74 -8.15
C TYR A 146 -11.48 -7.60 -8.31
N SER A 147 -11.31 -6.76 -9.33
CA SER A 147 -12.15 -5.59 -9.61
C SER A 147 -13.39 -5.92 -10.45
N LYS A 148 -13.50 -7.16 -10.93
CA LYS A 148 -14.61 -7.65 -11.80
C LYS A 148 -14.76 -6.81 -13.06
N VAL A 149 -13.64 -6.53 -13.72
CA VAL A 149 -13.55 -5.82 -15.01
C VAL A 149 -12.95 -6.74 -16.05
N ASP A 150 -13.23 -6.47 -17.34
CA ASP A 150 -12.52 -7.16 -18.42
C ASP A 150 -11.13 -6.53 -18.58
N LEU A 151 -10.09 -7.34 -18.67
CA LEU A 151 -8.72 -6.87 -18.86
C LEU A 151 -8.59 -6.08 -20.17
N ALA A 152 -9.29 -6.49 -21.22
CA ALA A 152 -9.29 -5.80 -22.51
C ALA A 152 -9.84 -4.36 -22.44
N ASP A 153 -10.66 -4.04 -21.43
CA ASP A 153 -11.17 -2.68 -21.24
C ASP A 153 -10.15 -1.75 -20.55
N VAL A 154 -9.07 -2.28 -20.00
CA VAL A 154 -8.11 -1.57 -19.16
C VAL A 154 -6.65 -1.77 -19.57
N ASP A 155 -6.39 -2.44 -20.69
CA ASP A 155 -5.06 -2.71 -21.24
C ASP A 155 -4.29 -1.43 -21.63
N TRP A 156 -5.00 -0.32 -21.85
CA TRP A 156 -4.44 1.00 -22.14
C TRP A 156 -3.80 1.70 -20.92
N LEU A 157 -3.93 1.12 -19.72
CA LEU A 157 -3.37 1.68 -18.48
C LEU A 157 -1.92 1.27 -18.22
N TYR A 158 -1.25 0.72 -19.19
CA TYR A 158 0.19 0.51 -19.12
C TYR A 158 0.94 1.80 -19.51
N GLY A 159 2.09 2.02 -18.89
CA GLY A 159 2.97 3.11 -19.30
C GLY A 159 3.47 2.89 -20.73
N ASP A 160 3.55 3.98 -21.49
CA ASP A 160 4.10 3.95 -22.85
C ASP A 160 5.59 3.55 -22.83
N GLU A 161 6.10 2.95 -23.91
CA GLU A 161 7.50 2.52 -24.01
C GLU A 161 8.49 3.70 -23.88
N ASP A 162 8.07 4.88 -24.28
CA ASP A 162 8.81 6.14 -24.22
C ASP A 162 8.45 7.03 -23.04
N ALA A 163 7.74 6.48 -22.03
CA ALA A 163 7.34 7.22 -20.84
C ALA A 163 8.55 7.77 -20.09
N GLU A 164 8.52 9.07 -19.80
CA GLU A 164 9.57 9.74 -19.04
C GLU A 164 9.31 9.65 -17.53
N TYR A 165 10.32 9.16 -16.80
CA TYR A 165 10.29 9.08 -15.33
C TYR A 165 11.29 10.07 -14.74
N CYS A 166 10.89 10.81 -13.71
CA CYS A 166 11.81 11.74 -13.03
C CYS A 166 12.91 11.01 -12.25
N GLN A 167 12.68 9.74 -11.91
CA GLN A 167 13.63 8.87 -11.24
C GLN A 167 13.24 7.40 -11.48
N THR A 168 14.23 6.53 -11.58
CA THR A 168 14.04 5.07 -11.57
C THR A 168 14.83 4.46 -10.42
N ILE A 169 14.17 3.65 -9.60
CA ILE A 169 14.75 2.91 -8.49
C ILE A 169 14.59 1.44 -8.78
N THR A 170 15.66 0.67 -8.65
CA THR A 170 15.64 -0.77 -8.93
C THR A 170 16.09 -1.55 -7.70
N TYR A 171 15.31 -2.56 -7.33
CA TYR A 171 15.63 -3.52 -6.30
C TYR A 171 15.75 -4.92 -6.87
N LYS A 172 16.72 -5.67 -6.36
CA LYS A 172 16.75 -7.12 -6.50
C LYS A 172 16.04 -7.70 -5.28
N ALA A 173 15.01 -8.48 -5.50
CA ALA A 173 14.20 -9.04 -4.41
C ALA A 173 15.01 -9.89 -3.44
N GLU A 174 16.03 -10.60 -3.94
CA GLU A 174 16.91 -11.46 -3.15
C GLU A 174 17.78 -10.69 -2.14
N ASP A 175 18.02 -9.40 -2.39
CA ASP A 175 18.83 -8.55 -1.50
C ASP A 175 18.00 -7.92 -0.36
N LEU A 176 16.68 -8.09 -0.39
CA LEU A 176 15.79 -7.55 0.63
C LEU A 176 15.81 -8.42 1.88
N VAL A 177 15.69 -7.76 3.01
CA VAL A 177 15.65 -8.40 4.34
C VAL A 177 14.47 -7.88 5.13
N PRO A 178 13.95 -8.63 6.12
CA PRO A 178 12.92 -8.12 7.01
C PRO A 178 13.39 -6.85 7.73
N VAL A 179 12.56 -5.81 7.70
CA VAL A 179 12.86 -4.48 8.24
C VAL A 179 11.77 -3.97 9.16
N VAL A 180 12.14 -3.04 10.04
CA VAL A 180 11.22 -2.31 10.90
C VAL A 180 11.49 -0.82 10.82
N ALA A 181 10.44 -0.02 10.92
CA ALA A 181 10.57 1.41 11.16
C ALA A 181 10.73 1.67 12.66
N CYS A 182 11.82 2.33 13.03
CA CYS A 182 12.10 2.66 14.43
C CYS A 182 11.45 4.00 14.83
N PRO A 183 11.07 4.18 16.09
CA PRO A 183 10.56 5.46 16.57
C PRO A 183 11.54 6.61 16.32
N SER A 184 11.06 7.78 16.02
CA SER A 184 9.66 8.25 15.90
C SER A 184 9.31 8.64 14.46
N GLN A 185 9.98 8.08 13.46
CA GLN A 185 9.79 8.39 12.04
C GLN A 185 9.75 7.10 11.23
N VAL A 186 8.84 7.04 10.25
CA VAL A 186 8.63 5.84 9.43
C VAL A 186 9.80 5.53 8.48
N ASP A 187 10.61 6.54 8.14
CA ASP A 187 11.80 6.40 7.29
C ASP A 187 13.08 6.00 8.04
N LYS A 188 13.01 5.88 9.37
CA LYS A 188 14.11 5.31 10.17
C LYS A 188 14.08 3.79 10.14
N ILE A 189 14.45 3.23 9.02
CA ILE A 189 14.39 1.79 8.78
C ILE A 189 15.66 1.10 9.31
N ARG A 190 15.46 -0.05 9.95
CA ARG A 190 16.54 -0.97 10.36
C ARG A 190 16.17 -2.40 10.03
N ALA A 191 17.17 -3.23 9.77
CA ALA A 191 16.95 -4.66 9.67
C ALA A 191 16.46 -5.23 11.02
N VAL A 192 15.53 -6.18 10.99
CA VAL A 192 14.97 -6.79 12.22
C VAL A 192 16.09 -7.33 13.12
N LYS A 193 17.14 -7.92 12.53
CA LYS A 193 18.30 -8.43 13.26
C LYS A 193 19.06 -7.38 14.08
N GLU A 194 19.00 -6.13 13.69
CA GLU A 194 19.69 -5.03 14.40
C GLU A 194 18.94 -4.59 15.66
N VAL A 195 17.67 -4.93 15.76
CA VAL A 195 16.80 -4.57 16.88
C VAL A 195 16.34 -5.79 17.69
N GLU A 196 16.90 -6.94 17.39
CA GLU A 196 16.64 -8.20 18.10
C GLU A 196 16.90 -8.04 19.61
N GLY A 197 15.99 -8.60 20.42
CA GLY A 197 16.07 -8.50 21.89
C GLY A 197 15.42 -7.24 22.46
N THR A 198 14.83 -6.37 21.63
CA THR A 198 14.02 -5.24 22.14
C THR A 198 12.74 -5.76 22.80
N GLU A 199 12.55 -5.42 24.07
CA GLU A 199 11.32 -5.76 24.81
C GLU A 199 10.13 -4.97 24.28
N LEU A 200 8.99 -5.64 24.09
CA LEU A 200 7.74 -5.06 23.61
C LEU A 200 6.65 -5.23 24.65
N ASP A 201 6.02 -4.14 25.06
CA ASP A 201 4.88 -4.18 25.99
C ASP A 201 3.57 -4.57 25.29
N GLN A 202 3.43 -4.20 24.02
CA GLN A 202 2.24 -4.46 23.22
C GLN A 202 2.55 -4.61 21.74
N VAL A 203 1.86 -5.56 21.10
CA VAL A 203 1.89 -5.75 19.63
C VAL A 203 0.49 -5.57 19.08
N PHE A 204 0.36 -4.73 18.04
CA PHE A 204 -0.88 -4.53 17.31
C PHE A 204 -0.74 -5.02 15.88
N ILE A 205 -1.67 -5.88 15.44
CA ILE A 205 -1.75 -6.39 14.06
C ILE A 205 -3.06 -5.92 13.46
N GLY A 206 -2.99 -5.12 12.39
CA GLY A 206 -4.18 -4.58 11.76
C GLY A 206 -3.93 -3.26 11.04
N SER A 207 -4.92 -2.40 11.03
CA SER A 207 -5.02 -1.10 10.35
C SER A 207 -5.35 -1.19 8.85
N CYS A 208 -5.41 -0.03 8.18
CA CYS A 208 -5.65 0.06 6.74
C CYS A 208 -4.50 -0.53 5.90
N THR A 209 -3.30 -0.57 6.45
CA THR A 209 -2.10 -1.10 5.76
C THR A 209 -2.12 -2.62 5.70
N ASN A 210 -2.27 -3.29 6.84
CA ASN A 210 -2.26 -4.75 6.98
C ASN A 210 -3.35 -5.19 7.97
N GLY A 211 -4.18 -6.11 7.60
CA GLY A 211 -5.30 -6.61 8.39
C GLY A 211 -6.23 -7.45 7.52
N ARG A 212 -5.75 -7.81 6.33
CA ARG A 212 -6.43 -8.69 5.40
C ARG A 212 -6.24 -10.13 5.83
N LEU A 213 -7.04 -11.03 5.27
CA LEU A 213 -7.00 -12.44 5.66
C LEU A 213 -5.62 -13.07 5.52
N GLU A 214 -4.86 -12.72 4.46
CA GLU A 214 -3.49 -13.22 4.27
C GLU A 214 -2.53 -12.72 5.35
N ASP A 215 -2.64 -11.45 5.76
CA ASP A 215 -1.83 -10.87 6.85
C ASP A 215 -2.12 -11.57 8.18
N LEU A 216 -3.41 -11.81 8.47
CA LEU A 216 -3.83 -12.50 9.70
C LEU A 216 -3.41 -13.98 9.71
N LYS A 217 -3.42 -14.65 8.56
CA LYS A 217 -2.90 -16.02 8.45
C LYS A 217 -1.41 -16.08 8.74
N ALA A 218 -0.61 -15.20 8.11
CA ALA A 218 0.82 -15.14 8.36
C ALA A 218 1.13 -14.85 9.84
N ALA A 219 0.40 -13.91 10.45
CA ALA A 219 0.54 -13.62 11.88
C ALA A 219 0.15 -14.80 12.77
N ALA A 220 -0.91 -15.53 12.41
CA ALA A 220 -1.34 -16.72 13.16
C ALA A 220 -0.31 -17.86 13.06
N GLU A 221 0.27 -18.07 11.89
CA GLU A 221 1.33 -19.07 11.70
C GLU A 221 2.54 -18.76 12.58
N LEU A 222 3.01 -17.51 12.58
CA LEU A 222 4.10 -17.06 13.45
C LEU A 222 3.76 -17.22 14.94
N SER A 223 2.52 -16.88 15.34
CA SER A 223 2.04 -16.99 16.71
C SER A 223 2.00 -18.45 17.17
N LEU A 224 1.50 -19.37 16.33
CA LEU A 224 1.41 -20.79 16.67
C LEU A 224 2.77 -21.45 16.89
N ILE A 225 3.83 -20.93 16.29
CA ILE A 225 5.20 -21.44 16.47
C ILE A 225 5.78 -20.98 17.83
N HIS A 226 5.35 -19.83 18.35
CA HIS A 226 5.97 -19.17 19.49
C HIS A 226 5.12 -19.11 20.77
N ILE A 227 3.82 -19.44 20.70
CA ILE A 227 2.92 -19.39 21.87
C ILE A 227 2.49 -20.80 22.24
N SER A 228 3.06 -21.30 23.33
CA SER A 228 2.68 -22.60 23.90
C SER A 228 1.36 -22.57 24.68
N GLU A 229 0.81 -21.44 25.06
CA GLU A 229 -0.58 -21.28 25.58
C GLU A 229 -1.00 -19.81 25.62
N PRO A 230 -2.27 -19.48 25.29
CA PRO A 230 -2.78 -18.14 25.52
C PRO A 230 -2.93 -17.91 27.04
N THR A 231 -2.16 -16.99 27.58
CA THR A 231 -2.41 -16.48 28.94
C THR A 231 -3.77 -15.78 28.94
N ARG A 232 -4.78 -16.39 29.58
CA ARG A 232 -6.03 -15.71 29.84
C ARG A 232 -5.74 -14.51 30.74
N PRO A 233 -6.25 -13.29 30.40
CA PRO A 233 -6.24 -12.20 31.35
C PRO A 233 -7.01 -12.67 32.58
N GLU A 234 -6.40 -12.62 33.75
CA GLU A 234 -7.12 -12.80 35.00
C GLU A 234 -8.14 -11.67 35.11
N PRO A 235 -9.43 -11.97 35.44
CA PRO A 235 -10.40 -10.90 35.63
C PRO A 235 -10.00 -10.12 36.89
N ILE A 236 -9.85 -8.80 36.71
CA ILE A 236 -9.69 -7.85 37.82
C ILE A 236 -11.04 -7.64 38.50
#